data_57e5019847b2b8f98f65ede5575c7aec
#
_entry.id   57e5019847b2b8f98f65ede5575c7aec
#
_cell.length_a   1.000
_cell.length_b   1.000
_cell.length_c   1.000
_cell.angle_alpha   90.00
_cell.angle_beta   90.00
_cell.angle_gamma   90.00
#
_symmetry.space_group_name_H-M   'P 1'
#
loop_
_entity.id
_entity.type
_entity.pdbx_description
1 polymer ?
#
loop_
_entity_poly.entity_id
_entity_poly.type
_entity_poly.pdbx_seq_one_letter_code
_entity_poly.pdbx_strand_id
1 'polypeptide(L)'
;DSRNNFNFLNRENLKIQWEQYYSAEKKILEILKKISLEMGLLINICARFKERNKEEYNFYEKILKKNFTFSISSKNETQYDICDQSELVVFIDSTLGYENISRGNKTVGLSIRGEIINDKSFNFGWPKTMKPNGPSWISYYDHMLIYKIIKYNFDIDNEKWISENF
;
A
#
# COMPACT_ATOMS: atom_id res chain seq x y z
N ASP A 1 -1.04 2.00 -27.21
CA ASP A 1 -1.17 0.83 -26.35
C ASP A 1 -1.79 1.26 -25.03
N SER A 2 -3.12 1.07 -24.90
CA SER A 2 -3.94 1.58 -23.78
C SER A 2 -3.62 0.92 -22.42
N ARG A 3 -2.72 -0.06 -22.38
CA ARG A 3 -2.38 -0.80 -21.18
C ARG A 3 -1.39 -0.11 -20.25
N ASN A 4 -0.73 0.94 -20.72
CA ASN A 4 0.25 1.71 -19.94
C ASN A 4 -0.24 3.11 -19.59
N ASN A 5 -1.51 3.39 -19.80
CA ASN A 5 -2.02 4.74 -19.59
C ASN A 5 -2.53 4.88 -18.15
N PHE A 6 -1.71 5.40 -17.25
CA PHE A 6 -2.08 5.79 -15.90
C PHE A 6 -3.21 6.84 -15.87
N ASN A 7 -3.53 7.44 -17.00
CA ASN A 7 -4.50 8.52 -17.09
C ASN A 7 -5.96 8.08 -17.00
N PHE A 8 -6.27 6.77 -17.21
CA PHE A 8 -7.64 6.30 -17.17
C PHE A 8 -7.75 4.90 -16.61
N LEU A 9 -8.59 4.74 -15.59
CA LEU A 9 -9.16 3.46 -15.21
C LEU A 9 -10.58 3.42 -15.74
N ASN A 10 -10.87 2.43 -16.57
CA ASN A 10 -12.22 2.14 -17.02
C ASN A 10 -12.69 0.90 -16.25
N ARG A 11 -13.60 1.09 -15.32
CA ARG A 11 -14.23 0.02 -14.55
C ARG A 11 -15.73 0.21 -14.63
N GLU A 12 -16.44 -0.71 -15.27
CA GLU A 12 -17.90 -0.72 -15.35
C GLU A 12 -18.51 0.64 -15.79
N ASN A 13 -17.97 1.24 -16.87
CA ASN A 13 -18.40 2.55 -17.40
C ASN A 13 -18.03 3.79 -16.54
N LEU A 14 -17.33 3.63 -15.44
CA LEU A 14 -16.78 4.74 -14.68
C LEU A 14 -15.41 5.12 -15.24
N LYS A 15 -15.29 6.33 -15.78
CA LYS A 15 -14.01 6.95 -16.17
C LYS A 15 -13.50 7.75 -14.98
N ILE A 16 -12.50 7.21 -14.29
CA ILE A 16 -11.82 7.91 -13.19
C ILE A 16 -10.45 8.34 -13.66
N GLN A 17 -10.15 9.62 -13.46
CA GLN A 17 -8.82 10.17 -13.72
C GLN A 17 -7.80 9.50 -12.79
N TRP A 18 -6.60 9.25 -13.29
CA TRP A 18 -5.57 8.57 -12.49
C TRP A 18 -5.20 9.35 -11.23
N GLU A 19 -5.21 10.68 -11.27
CA GLU A 19 -4.97 11.53 -10.09
C GLU A 19 -5.99 11.29 -8.98
N GLN A 20 -7.25 11.10 -9.35
CA GLN A 20 -8.32 10.76 -8.40
C GLN A 20 -8.11 9.36 -7.84
N TYR A 21 -7.79 8.39 -8.68
CA TYR A 21 -7.53 7.02 -8.26
C TYR A 21 -6.33 6.92 -7.31
N TYR A 22 -5.21 7.55 -7.66
CA TYR A 22 -3.99 7.54 -6.87
C TYR A 22 -3.94 8.58 -5.73
N SER A 23 -5.05 9.26 -5.47
CA SER A 23 -5.16 10.18 -4.32
C SER A 23 -5.01 9.45 -2.97
N ALA A 24 -5.42 8.18 -2.90
CA ALA A 24 -5.22 7.33 -1.74
C ALA A 24 -3.73 7.05 -1.49
N GLU A 25 -3.00 6.60 -2.53
CA GLU A 25 -1.56 6.39 -2.45
C GLU A 25 -0.82 7.66 -2.03
N LYS A 26 -1.18 8.79 -2.62
CA LYS A 26 -0.55 10.07 -2.27
C LYS A 26 -0.65 10.38 -0.78
N LYS A 27 -1.85 10.23 -0.21
CA LYS A 27 -2.08 10.47 1.23
C LYS A 27 -1.27 9.50 2.11
N ILE A 28 -1.22 8.22 1.74
CA ILE A 28 -0.46 7.22 2.49
C ILE A 28 1.05 7.45 2.36
N LEU A 29 1.53 7.76 1.17
CA LEU A 29 2.95 8.05 0.94
C LEU A 29 3.44 9.27 1.73
N GLU A 30 2.60 10.29 1.94
CA GLU A 30 2.92 11.43 2.80
C GLU A 30 3.08 11.00 4.27
N ILE A 31 2.23 10.09 4.76
CA ILE A 31 2.34 9.51 6.11
C ILE A 31 3.60 8.65 6.22
N LEU A 32 3.81 7.72 5.27
CA LEU A 32 4.97 6.85 5.25
C LEU A 32 6.28 7.64 5.16
N LYS A 33 6.33 8.68 4.35
CA LYS A 33 7.48 9.58 4.27
C LYS A 33 7.81 10.22 5.62
N LYS A 34 6.78 10.69 6.34
CA LYS A 34 6.97 11.26 7.68
C LYS A 34 7.56 10.22 8.64
N ILE A 35 6.97 9.02 8.72
CA ILE A 35 7.45 7.93 9.57
C ILE A 35 8.89 7.53 9.19
N SER A 36 9.16 7.38 7.90
CA SER A 36 10.48 7.03 7.37
C SER A 36 11.56 8.03 7.80
N LEU A 37 11.28 9.33 7.73
CA LEU A 37 12.21 10.36 8.16
C LEU A 37 12.41 10.39 9.68
N GLU A 38 11.34 10.18 10.45
CA GLU A 38 11.40 10.16 11.91
C GLU A 38 12.18 8.95 12.46
N MET A 39 12.07 7.80 11.79
CA MET A 39 12.65 6.53 12.24
C MET A 39 13.94 6.14 11.49
N GLY A 40 14.38 6.93 10.52
CA GLY A 40 15.54 6.60 9.69
C GLY A 40 15.34 5.40 8.77
N LEU A 41 14.10 5.16 8.31
CA LEU A 41 13.74 4.01 7.48
C LEU A 41 13.80 4.32 6.00
N LEU A 42 14.02 3.29 5.18
CA LEU A 42 13.92 3.36 3.73
C LEU A 42 12.58 2.78 3.28
N ILE A 43 11.87 3.53 2.43
CA ILE A 43 10.64 3.04 1.79
C ILE A 43 11.03 2.26 0.54
N ASN A 44 10.58 1.01 0.42
CA ASN A 44 10.70 0.25 -0.81
C ASN A 44 9.35 0.16 -1.52
N ILE A 45 9.28 0.65 -2.75
CA ILE A 45 8.11 0.51 -3.61
C ILE A 45 8.24 -0.79 -4.39
N CYS A 46 7.37 -1.75 -4.09
CA CYS A 46 7.23 -2.96 -4.89
C CYS A 46 6.40 -2.63 -6.14
N ALA A 47 7.06 -2.53 -7.29
CA ALA A 47 6.46 -2.10 -8.54
C ALA A 47 5.34 -3.03 -9.01
N ARG A 48 4.30 -2.45 -9.58
CA ARG A 48 3.17 -3.21 -10.15
C ARG A 48 3.56 -3.96 -11.42
N PHE A 49 4.42 -3.35 -12.25
CA PHE A 49 4.79 -3.88 -13.54
C PHE A 49 6.14 -4.59 -13.50
N LYS A 50 6.30 -5.64 -14.33
CA LYS A 50 7.55 -6.40 -14.48
C LYS A 50 8.67 -5.62 -15.18
N GLU A 51 8.34 -4.49 -15.79
CA GLU A 51 9.27 -3.58 -16.42
C GLU A 51 9.13 -2.21 -15.77
N ARG A 52 10.23 -1.46 -15.73
CA ARG A 52 10.24 -0.12 -15.14
C ARG A 52 9.30 0.81 -15.92
N ASN A 53 8.15 1.10 -15.33
CA ASN A 53 7.25 2.10 -15.86
C ASN A 53 7.70 3.49 -15.40
N LYS A 54 8.05 4.36 -16.35
CA LYS A 54 8.57 5.70 -16.06
C LYS A 54 7.55 6.58 -15.35
N GLU A 55 6.28 6.47 -15.70
CA GLU A 55 5.21 7.27 -15.09
C GLU A 55 4.97 6.84 -13.66
N GLU A 56 4.95 5.52 -13.40
CA GLU A 56 4.84 4.95 -12.06
C GLU A 56 6.02 5.41 -11.19
N TYR A 57 7.24 5.27 -11.67
CA TYR A 57 8.42 5.73 -10.95
C TYR A 57 8.37 7.23 -10.63
N ASN A 58 8.06 8.06 -11.62
CA ASN A 58 7.98 9.51 -11.45
C ASN A 58 6.91 9.93 -10.43
N PHE A 59 5.80 9.18 -10.36
CA PHE A 59 4.76 9.43 -9.36
C PHE A 59 5.33 9.30 -7.93
N TYR A 60 6.03 8.20 -7.65
CA TYR A 60 6.63 7.98 -6.33
C TYR A 60 7.79 8.94 -6.06
N GLU A 61 8.66 9.18 -7.04
CA GLU A 61 9.79 10.12 -6.92
C GLU A 61 9.31 11.54 -6.58
N LYS A 62 8.23 11.99 -7.17
CA LYS A 62 7.65 13.33 -6.90
C LYS A 62 7.25 13.50 -5.44
N ILE A 63 6.75 12.43 -4.80
CA ILE A 63 6.27 12.47 -3.40
C ILE A 63 7.42 12.18 -2.43
N LEU A 64 8.14 11.08 -2.64
CA LEU A 64 9.13 10.55 -1.70
C LEU A 64 10.52 11.19 -1.86
N LYS A 65 10.78 11.81 -3.01
CA LYS A 65 12.09 12.39 -3.37
C LYS A 65 13.16 11.30 -3.47
N LYS A 66 14.22 11.38 -2.61
CA LYS A 66 15.36 10.45 -2.63
C LYS A 66 15.26 9.35 -1.57
N ASN A 67 14.21 9.35 -0.74
CA ASN A 67 14.11 8.43 0.39
C ASN A 67 13.30 7.17 0.06
N PHE A 68 13.54 6.58 -1.11
CA PHE A 68 12.91 5.33 -1.49
C PHE A 68 13.76 4.52 -2.47
N THR A 69 13.50 3.22 -2.49
CA THR A 69 13.93 2.30 -3.55
C THR A 69 12.72 1.84 -4.36
N PHE A 70 12.96 1.40 -5.59
CA PHE A 70 11.92 0.95 -6.49
C PHE A 70 12.30 -0.44 -7.02
N SER A 71 11.67 -1.46 -6.45
CA SER A 71 11.96 -2.86 -6.75
C SER A 71 10.99 -3.40 -7.79
N ILE A 72 11.55 -4.05 -8.80
CA ILE A 72 10.82 -4.67 -9.91
C ILE A 72 11.06 -6.17 -9.84
N SER A 73 9.99 -6.95 -9.85
CA SER A 73 10.12 -8.41 -9.89
C SER A 73 10.86 -8.88 -11.15
N SER A 74 11.71 -9.86 -10.98
CA SER A 74 12.54 -10.46 -12.03
C SER A 74 12.35 -11.98 -12.07
N LYS A 75 13.10 -12.66 -12.95
CA LYS A 75 13.12 -14.14 -12.96
C LYS A 75 13.73 -14.73 -11.68
N ASN A 76 14.63 -13.98 -11.03
CA ASN A 76 15.38 -14.43 -9.85
C ASN A 76 14.81 -13.88 -8.53
N GLU A 77 13.94 -12.88 -8.57
CA GLU A 77 13.36 -12.25 -7.41
C GLU A 77 11.90 -11.90 -7.69
N THR A 78 11.01 -12.56 -6.97
CA THR A 78 9.56 -12.36 -7.09
C THR A 78 9.10 -11.18 -6.23
N GLN A 79 7.85 -10.74 -6.41
CA GLN A 79 7.24 -9.76 -5.51
C GLN A 79 7.14 -10.28 -4.06
N TYR A 80 7.00 -11.59 -3.88
CA TYR A 80 7.02 -12.22 -2.56
C TYR A 80 8.39 -12.09 -1.90
N ASP A 81 9.46 -12.35 -2.63
CA ASP A 81 10.83 -12.22 -2.10
C ASP A 81 11.12 -10.77 -1.68
N ILE A 82 10.64 -9.79 -2.44
CA ILE A 82 10.74 -8.36 -2.10
C ILE A 82 9.98 -8.06 -0.80
N CYS A 83 8.79 -8.61 -0.64
CA CYS A 83 7.99 -8.42 0.58
C CYS A 83 8.59 -9.14 1.78
N ASP A 84 9.10 -10.37 1.60
CA ASP A 84 9.71 -11.17 2.68
C ASP A 84 10.98 -10.51 3.25
N GLN A 85 11.66 -9.66 2.49
CA GLN A 85 12.80 -8.86 2.93
C GLN A 85 12.42 -7.56 3.66
N SER A 86 11.12 -7.23 3.71
CA SER A 86 10.63 -6.01 4.31
C SER A 86 10.21 -6.23 5.76
N GLU A 87 10.58 -5.34 6.66
CA GLU A 87 10.15 -5.42 8.06
C GLU A 87 8.66 -5.17 8.25
N LEU A 88 8.06 -4.39 7.36
CA LEU A 88 6.62 -4.12 7.33
C LEU A 88 6.16 -3.91 5.89
N VAL A 89 5.10 -4.58 5.50
CA VAL A 89 4.41 -4.37 4.23
C VAL A 89 3.18 -3.50 4.46
N VAL A 90 3.01 -2.46 3.64
CA VAL A 90 1.82 -1.59 3.67
C VAL A 90 1.14 -1.65 2.31
N PHE A 91 -0.16 -1.92 2.29
CA PHE A 91 -0.93 -1.98 1.03
C PHE A 91 -2.30 -1.31 1.16
N ILE A 92 -2.88 -0.93 0.02
CA ILE A 92 -4.21 -0.31 -0.05
C ILE A 92 -5.25 -1.32 -0.52
N ASP A 93 -5.08 -1.90 -1.71
CA ASP A 93 -6.04 -2.82 -2.33
C ASP A 93 -5.36 -3.90 -3.21
N SER A 94 -4.12 -4.23 -2.89
CA SER A 94 -3.36 -5.26 -3.60
C SER A 94 -3.65 -6.66 -3.05
N THR A 95 -3.88 -7.65 -3.93
CA THR A 95 -3.95 -9.06 -3.56
C THR A 95 -2.67 -9.54 -2.89
N LEU A 96 -1.51 -9.04 -3.35
CA LEU A 96 -0.21 -9.32 -2.74
C LEU A 96 -0.17 -8.97 -1.24
N GLY A 97 -0.88 -7.92 -0.80
CA GLY A 97 -0.98 -7.57 0.61
C GLY A 97 -1.68 -8.66 1.44
N TYR A 98 -2.80 -9.19 0.96
CA TYR A 98 -3.51 -10.29 1.61
C TYR A 98 -2.70 -11.59 1.62
N GLU A 99 -1.98 -11.86 0.52
CA GLU A 99 -1.09 -13.02 0.43
C GLU A 99 0.07 -12.90 1.42
N ASN A 100 0.62 -11.71 1.65
CA ASN A 100 1.63 -11.47 2.67
C ASN A 100 1.12 -11.70 4.09
N ILE A 101 -0.12 -11.30 4.40
CA ILE A 101 -0.76 -11.62 5.68
C ILE A 101 -0.80 -13.14 5.86
N SER A 102 -1.28 -13.90 4.86
CA SER A 102 -1.37 -15.36 4.95
C SER A 102 -0.01 -16.07 5.08
N ARG A 103 1.08 -15.40 4.67
CA ARG A 103 2.46 -15.89 4.84
C ARG A 103 3.06 -15.56 6.21
N GLY A 104 2.33 -14.85 7.07
CA GLY A 104 2.80 -14.45 8.39
C GLY A 104 3.73 -13.24 8.39
N ASN A 105 3.83 -12.49 7.28
CA ASN A 105 4.60 -11.26 7.22
C ASN A 105 3.86 -10.11 7.88
N LYS A 106 4.55 -9.29 8.67
CA LYS A 106 3.95 -8.07 9.25
C LYS A 106 3.39 -7.19 8.13
N THR A 107 2.08 -6.98 8.14
CA THR A 107 1.39 -6.31 7.03
C THR A 107 0.30 -5.40 7.58
N VAL A 108 0.21 -4.18 7.03
CA VAL A 108 -0.85 -3.21 7.34
C VAL A 108 -1.72 -2.97 6.11
N GLY A 109 -3.02 -3.23 6.26
CA GLY A 109 -4.03 -3.03 5.21
C GLY A 109 -4.77 -1.71 5.37
N LEU A 110 -4.76 -0.87 4.34
CA LEU A 110 -5.36 0.48 4.34
C LEU A 110 -6.43 0.58 3.24
N SER A 111 -7.61 -0.01 3.47
CA SER A 111 -8.70 -0.04 2.48
C SER A 111 -9.46 1.30 2.42
N ILE A 112 -8.75 2.38 2.13
CA ILE A 112 -9.26 3.76 2.22
C ILE A 112 -9.70 4.37 0.88
N ARG A 113 -9.40 3.71 -0.24
CA ARG A 113 -9.64 4.28 -1.59
C ARG A 113 -11.11 4.60 -1.83
N GLY A 114 -12.01 3.69 -1.48
CA GLY A 114 -13.44 3.89 -1.69
C GLY A 114 -14.01 5.10 -0.97
N GLU A 115 -13.51 5.41 0.23
CA GLU A 115 -13.89 6.62 0.95
C GLU A 115 -13.35 7.88 0.29
N ILE A 116 -12.06 7.88 -0.05
CA ILE A 116 -11.41 9.04 -0.66
C ILE A 116 -12.02 9.40 -2.01
N ILE A 117 -12.42 8.39 -2.79
CA ILE A 117 -13.05 8.59 -4.11
C ILE A 117 -14.58 8.82 -3.97
N ASN A 118 -15.14 8.55 -2.78
CA ASN A 118 -16.57 8.52 -2.51
C ASN A 118 -17.30 7.46 -3.37
N ASP A 119 -16.67 6.29 -3.55
CA ASP A 119 -17.23 5.15 -4.26
C ASP A 119 -16.81 3.83 -3.59
N LYS A 120 -17.75 3.20 -2.89
CA LYS A 120 -17.52 1.95 -2.14
C LYS A 120 -17.10 0.76 -3.01
N SER A 121 -17.31 0.81 -4.33
CA SER A 121 -16.86 -0.24 -5.25
C SER A 121 -15.33 -0.35 -5.30
N PHE A 122 -14.62 0.68 -4.86
CA PHE A 122 -13.14 0.70 -4.75
C PHE A 122 -12.60 0.15 -3.42
N ASN A 123 -13.46 -0.31 -2.52
CA ASN A 123 -13.05 -1.07 -1.33
C ASN A 123 -12.85 -2.56 -1.66
N PHE A 124 -12.06 -2.83 -2.68
CA PHE A 124 -11.83 -4.18 -3.19
C PHE A 124 -11.17 -5.08 -2.13
N GLY A 125 -11.69 -6.31 -2.01
CA GLY A 125 -11.12 -7.33 -1.14
C GLY A 125 -11.36 -7.12 0.36
N TRP A 126 -11.97 -6.01 0.78
CA TRP A 126 -12.25 -5.77 2.20
C TRP A 126 -13.48 -6.56 2.66
N PRO A 127 -13.35 -7.48 3.64
CA PRO A 127 -14.49 -8.24 4.13
C PRO A 127 -15.52 -7.36 4.82
N LYS A 128 -16.80 -7.47 4.43
CA LYS A 128 -17.90 -6.70 5.02
C LYS A 128 -18.12 -6.97 6.51
N THR A 129 -17.66 -8.13 6.97
CA THR A 129 -17.79 -8.59 8.36
C THR A 129 -16.69 -8.07 9.27
N MET A 130 -15.60 -7.52 8.72
CA MET A 130 -14.54 -6.94 9.52
C MET A 130 -14.97 -5.61 10.14
N LYS A 131 -14.47 -5.36 11.36
CA LYS A 131 -14.57 -4.03 11.98
C LYS A 131 -13.86 -3.00 11.08
N PRO A 132 -14.29 -1.72 11.12
CA PRO A 132 -13.70 -0.69 10.26
C PRO A 132 -12.22 -0.41 10.53
N ASN A 133 -11.72 -0.79 11.70
CA ASN A 133 -10.29 -0.76 12.02
C ASN A 133 -9.93 -1.87 13.01
N GLY A 134 -8.65 -2.15 13.10
CA GLY A 134 -8.06 -3.13 14.02
C GLY A 134 -6.57 -2.89 14.21
N PRO A 135 -5.83 -3.85 14.78
CA PRO A 135 -4.41 -3.66 15.11
C PRO A 135 -3.56 -3.35 13.87
N SER A 136 -3.89 -3.95 12.71
CA SER A 136 -3.12 -3.81 11.46
C SER A 136 -3.96 -3.41 10.24
N TRP A 137 -5.17 -2.89 10.43
CA TRP A 137 -6.00 -2.48 9.31
C TRP A 137 -6.89 -1.30 9.62
N ILE A 138 -7.30 -0.58 8.55
CA ILE A 138 -8.32 0.47 8.60
C ILE A 138 -9.01 0.56 7.24
N SER A 139 -10.34 0.81 7.24
CA SER A 139 -11.17 0.92 6.04
C SER A 139 -11.73 2.33 5.80
N TYR A 140 -11.23 3.33 6.49
CA TYR A 140 -11.57 4.75 6.32
C TYR A 140 -10.32 5.61 6.52
N TYR A 141 -10.37 6.85 6.04
CA TYR A 141 -9.24 7.75 6.13
C TYR A 141 -9.23 8.52 7.45
N ASP A 142 -8.29 8.19 8.31
CA ASP A 142 -7.92 8.96 9.50
C ASP A 142 -6.39 9.06 9.55
N HIS A 143 -5.86 10.25 9.27
CA HIS A 143 -4.43 10.48 9.18
C HIS A 143 -3.67 10.05 10.44
N MET A 144 -4.20 10.42 11.62
CA MET A 144 -3.52 10.13 12.89
C MET A 144 -3.62 8.66 13.26
N LEU A 145 -4.76 8.01 12.99
CA LEU A 145 -4.94 6.59 13.28
C LEU A 145 -4.10 5.74 12.33
N ILE A 146 -4.05 6.08 11.04
CA ILE A 146 -3.18 5.41 10.06
C ILE A 146 -1.71 5.51 10.49
N TYR A 147 -1.25 6.72 10.85
CA TYR A 147 0.10 6.92 11.36
C TYR A 147 0.40 6.04 12.58
N LYS A 148 -0.51 5.98 13.56
CA LYS A 148 -0.37 5.14 14.75
C LYS A 148 -0.35 3.65 14.42
N ILE A 149 -1.24 3.17 13.55
CA ILE A 149 -1.30 1.77 13.12
C ILE A 149 0.02 1.36 12.46
N ILE A 150 0.53 2.15 11.50
CA ILE A 150 1.77 1.83 10.81
C ILE A 150 2.95 1.79 11.79
N LYS A 151 3.08 2.82 12.63
CA LYS A 151 4.16 2.90 13.61
C LYS A 151 4.12 1.76 14.62
N TYR A 152 2.94 1.46 15.16
CA TYR A 152 2.73 0.35 16.08
C TYR A 152 3.16 -0.99 15.48
N ASN A 153 2.70 -1.29 14.25
CA ASN A 153 3.04 -2.55 13.57
C ASN A 153 4.52 -2.64 13.17
N PHE A 154 5.19 -1.52 12.97
CA PHE A 154 6.63 -1.51 12.78
C PHE A 154 7.37 -1.86 14.07
N ASP A 155 6.96 -1.29 15.20
CA ASP A 155 7.64 -1.41 16.49
C ASP A 155 7.47 -2.78 17.17
N ILE A 156 6.36 -3.48 16.95
CA ILE A 156 6.11 -4.80 17.54
C ILE A 156 6.90 -5.90 16.81
N ASP A 157 7.25 -6.96 17.51
CA ASP A 157 7.86 -8.16 16.91
C ASP A 157 6.84 -9.02 16.14
N ASN A 158 7.34 -9.99 15.38
CA ASN A 158 6.50 -10.88 14.57
C ASN A 158 5.57 -11.75 15.41
N GLU A 159 6.01 -12.24 16.55
CA GLU A 159 5.19 -13.12 17.41
C GLU A 159 3.97 -12.38 17.92
N LYS A 160 4.18 -11.16 18.38
CA LYS A 160 3.09 -10.30 18.84
C LYS A 160 2.16 -9.93 17.69
N TRP A 161 2.73 -9.58 16.52
CA TRP A 161 1.92 -9.26 15.34
C TRP A 161 1.02 -10.45 14.96
N ILE A 162 1.56 -11.67 14.92
CA ILE A 162 0.80 -12.90 14.64
C ILE A 162 -0.30 -13.09 15.67
N SER A 163 0.00 -12.98 16.97
CA SER A 163 -0.98 -13.20 18.04
C SER A 163 -2.15 -12.21 18.03
N GLU A 164 -1.95 -11.00 17.48
CA GLU A 164 -2.98 -9.97 17.42
C GLU A 164 -3.83 -10.03 16.13
N ASN A 165 -3.35 -10.72 15.08
CA ASN A 165 -3.98 -10.75 13.77
C ASN A 165 -4.51 -12.12 13.33
N PHE A 166 -4.15 -13.20 14.05
CA PHE A 166 -4.62 -14.56 13.84
C PHE A 166 -5.17 -15.18 15.13
#